data_13933f33cac8ade12bcaebb824b4143a
#
_entry.id   13933f33cac8ade12bcaebb824b4143a
#
_cell.length_a   1.000
_cell.length_b   1.000
_cell.length_c   1.000
_cell.angle_alpha   90.00
_cell.angle_beta   90.00
_cell.angle_gamma   90.00
#
_symmetry.space_group_name_H-M   'P 1'
#
loop_
_entity.id
_entity.type
_entity.pdbx_description
1 polymer ?
#
loop_
_entity_poly.entity_id
_entity_poly.type
_entity_poly.pdbx_seq_one_letter_code
_entity_poly.pdbx_strand_id
1 'polypeptide(L)'
;MITRKYFILSLLHIGIFQTTNEPASKLNKMLDWTHTYHAEMEKKPGCPIGNLAIEMSEHDETFRVRIHHFFERWIGAVEATLDEMIKHGQLDSTIDTKKSAQAMIAMIEGGILLMKTQQSIHFLSNIIDVIRKQFNLS
;
A
#
# COMPACT_ATOMS: atom_id res chain seq x y z
N MET A 1 -6.09 -11.57 16.35
CA MET A 1 -4.70 -11.28 15.92
C MET A 1 -4.28 -12.05 14.66
N ILE A 2 -4.56 -13.33 14.56
CA ILE A 2 -4.33 -14.13 13.35
C ILE A 2 -5.21 -13.64 12.19
N THR A 3 -6.46 -13.29 12.45
CA THR A 3 -7.43 -12.75 11.49
C THR A 3 -6.98 -11.44 10.83
N ARG A 4 -6.33 -10.53 11.55
CA ARG A 4 -5.82 -9.27 10.99
C ARG A 4 -4.68 -9.49 10.00
N LYS A 5 -3.78 -10.42 10.31
CA LYS A 5 -2.65 -10.78 9.45
C LYS A 5 -3.11 -11.38 8.12
N TYR A 6 -4.08 -12.28 8.17
CA TYR A 6 -4.68 -12.89 6.97
C TYR A 6 -5.57 -11.92 6.21
N PHE A 7 -6.23 -11.01 6.90
CA PHE A 7 -7.08 -10.01 6.30
C PHE A 7 -6.26 -9.02 5.45
N ILE A 8 -5.13 -8.54 5.96
CA ILE A 8 -4.20 -7.70 5.19
C ILE A 8 -3.66 -8.45 3.98
N LEU A 9 -3.23 -9.70 4.17
CA LEU A 9 -2.71 -10.55 3.11
C LEU A 9 -3.76 -10.87 2.04
N SER A 10 -4.99 -11.17 2.43
CA SER A 10 -6.05 -11.50 1.49
C SER A 10 -6.52 -10.28 0.70
N LEU A 11 -6.57 -9.11 1.31
CA LEU A 11 -6.98 -7.88 0.66
C LEU A 11 -5.92 -7.38 -0.34
N LEU A 12 -4.65 -7.53 -0.02
CA LEU A 12 -3.55 -7.15 -0.90
C LEU A 12 -3.36 -8.12 -2.08
N HIS A 13 -3.74 -9.39 -1.92
CA HIS A 13 -3.48 -10.41 -2.92
C HIS A 13 -4.64 -10.76 -3.82
N ILE A 14 -5.85 -10.73 -3.33
CA ILE A 14 -6.98 -11.35 -4.02
C ILE A 14 -8.20 -10.42 -4.08
N GLY A 15 -8.47 -9.64 -3.05
CA GLY A 15 -9.72 -8.91 -2.93
C GLY A 15 -9.77 -7.62 -3.73
N ILE A 16 -8.89 -6.69 -3.42
CA ILE A 16 -8.99 -5.30 -3.92
C ILE A 16 -8.74 -5.22 -5.42
N PHE A 17 -7.68 -5.89 -5.92
CA PHE A 17 -7.30 -5.83 -7.32
C PHE A 17 -8.20 -6.66 -8.23
N GLN A 18 -9.09 -7.48 -7.66
CA GLN A 18 -10.04 -8.31 -8.40
C GLN A 18 -11.50 -7.85 -8.33
N THR A 19 -11.80 -6.84 -7.51
CA THR A 19 -13.19 -6.36 -7.31
C THR A 19 -13.70 -5.47 -8.45
N THR A 20 -12.83 -5.02 -9.33
CA THR A 20 -13.17 -4.18 -10.48
C THR A 20 -12.15 -4.38 -11.59
N ASN A 21 -12.55 -4.13 -12.83
CA ASN A 21 -11.65 -4.17 -13.99
C ASN A 21 -11.10 -2.78 -14.34
N GLU A 22 -11.58 -1.72 -13.71
CA GLU A 22 -11.14 -0.36 -13.96
C GLU A 22 -9.89 -0.07 -13.11
N PRO A 23 -8.70 0.23 -13.74
CA PRO A 23 -7.44 0.27 -13.01
C PRO A 23 -7.35 1.40 -11.97
N ALA A 24 -7.83 2.59 -12.27
CA ALA A 24 -7.84 3.69 -11.29
C ALA A 24 -8.69 3.34 -10.06
N SER A 25 -9.82 2.65 -10.27
CA SER A 25 -10.67 2.16 -9.17
C SER A 25 -9.96 1.15 -8.29
N LYS A 26 -9.11 0.28 -8.84
CA LYS A 26 -8.32 -0.68 -8.06
C LYS A 26 -7.43 0.06 -7.05
N LEU A 27 -6.71 1.08 -7.51
CA LEU A 27 -5.82 1.86 -6.64
C LEU A 27 -6.62 2.71 -5.63
N ASN A 28 -7.71 3.32 -6.05
CA ASN A 28 -8.58 4.07 -5.14
C ASN A 28 -9.13 3.17 -4.02
N LYS A 29 -9.60 1.97 -4.35
CA LYS A 29 -10.07 1.00 -3.34
C LYS A 29 -8.97 0.58 -2.38
N MET A 30 -7.75 0.37 -2.88
CA MET A 30 -6.61 0.05 -2.03
C MET A 30 -6.32 1.18 -1.04
N LEU A 31 -6.32 2.41 -1.50
CA LEU A 31 -6.09 3.59 -0.66
C LEU A 31 -7.23 3.81 0.35
N ASP A 32 -8.47 3.68 -0.08
CA ASP A 32 -9.65 3.77 0.80
C ASP A 32 -9.61 2.71 1.89
N TRP A 33 -9.30 1.49 1.52
CA TRP A 33 -9.19 0.40 2.47
C TRP A 33 -8.06 0.66 3.48
N THR A 34 -6.90 1.09 3.02
CA THR A 34 -5.76 1.42 3.90
C THR A 34 -6.15 2.49 4.91
N HIS A 35 -6.79 3.55 4.44
CA HIS A 35 -7.27 4.62 5.31
C HIS A 35 -8.28 4.10 6.33
N THR A 36 -9.33 3.41 5.89
CA THR A 36 -10.40 2.90 6.75
C THR A 36 -9.86 1.92 7.80
N TYR A 37 -9.00 1.00 7.39
CA TYR A 37 -8.39 0.03 8.29
C TYR A 37 -7.69 0.70 9.48
N HIS A 38 -6.89 1.75 9.21
CA HIS A 38 -6.17 2.45 10.27
C HIS A 38 -7.04 3.46 11.02
N ALA A 39 -7.98 4.11 10.33
CA ALA A 39 -8.88 5.10 10.95
C ALA A 39 -9.79 4.50 12.03
N GLU A 40 -10.27 3.27 11.79
CA GLU A 40 -11.20 2.58 12.71
C GLU A 40 -10.52 2.09 13.99
N MET A 41 -9.20 2.04 14.05
CA MET A 41 -8.49 1.65 15.26
C MET A 41 -8.31 2.84 16.19
N GLU A 42 -8.76 2.70 17.43
CA GLU A 42 -8.57 3.73 18.47
C GLU A 42 -7.09 4.01 18.69
N LYS A 43 -6.28 2.96 18.90
CA LYS A 43 -4.82 3.07 18.89
C LYS A 43 -4.30 2.76 17.49
N LYS A 44 -3.25 3.48 17.08
CA LYS A 44 -2.62 3.32 15.75
C LYS A 44 -1.36 2.45 15.87
N PRO A 45 -1.49 1.11 15.82
CA PRO A 45 -0.33 0.20 16.02
C PRO A 45 0.61 0.15 14.81
N GLY A 46 0.21 0.72 13.68
CA GLY A 46 0.95 0.68 12.44
C GLY A 46 0.66 -0.55 11.57
N CYS A 47 1.41 -0.69 10.48
CA CYS A 47 1.31 -1.84 9.60
C CYS A 47 1.99 -3.06 10.24
N PRO A 48 1.30 -4.19 10.44
CA PRO A 48 1.92 -5.37 11.06
C PRO A 48 3.14 -5.87 10.28
N ILE A 49 3.09 -5.87 8.97
CA ILE A 49 4.20 -6.32 8.12
C ILE A 49 5.34 -5.31 8.13
N GLY A 50 5.03 -4.01 8.05
CA GLY A 50 6.03 -2.95 8.16
C GLY A 50 6.74 -2.94 9.51
N ASN A 51 6.02 -3.13 10.60
CA ASN A 51 6.59 -3.24 11.94
C ASN A 51 7.56 -4.44 12.02
N LEU A 52 7.17 -5.60 11.52
CA LEU A 52 8.02 -6.79 11.49
C LEU A 52 9.25 -6.60 10.59
N ALA A 53 9.11 -5.90 9.47
CA ALA A 53 10.23 -5.58 8.59
C ALA A 53 11.31 -4.79 9.32
N ILE A 54 10.91 -3.80 10.11
CA ILE A 54 11.84 -2.96 10.87
C ILE A 54 12.49 -3.75 12.00
N GLU A 55 11.72 -4.56 12.74
CA GLU A 55 12.22 -5.27 13.91
C GLU A 55 13.07 -6.50 13.57
N MET A 56 12.70 -7.25 12.54
CA MET A 56 13.20 -8.61 12.31
C MET A 56 14.22 -8.73 11.18
N SER A 57 14.29 -7.74 10.27
CA SER A 57 15.13 -7.88 9.07
C SER A 57 16.63 -8.02 9.38
N GLU A 58 17.11 -7.46 10.47
CA GLU A 58 18.50 -7.59 10.92
C GLU A 58 18.78 -8.89 11.68
N HIS A 59 17.75 -9.53 12.22
CA HIS A 59 17.89 -10.64 13.16
C HIS A 59 17.58 -11.99 12.53
N ASP A 60 16.78 -12.05 11.48
CA ASP A 60 16.32 -13.30 10.88
C ASP A 60 16.24 -13.17 9.36
N GLU A 61 17.20 -13.78 8.69
CA GLU A 61 17.31 -13.77 7.22
C GLU A 61 16.10 -14.43 6.55
N THR A 62 15.63 -15.55 7.05
CA THR A 62 14.47 -16.26 6.52
C THR A 62 13.21 -15.39 6.60
N PHE A 63 13.04 -14.71 7.72
CA PHE A 63 11.92 -13.81 7.93
C PHE A 63 12.00 -12.59 7.01
N ARG A 64 13.19 -11.98 6.91
CA ARG A 64 13.46 -10.85 6.01
C ARG A 64 13.07 -11.19 4.57
N VAL A 65 13.46 -12.35 4.07
CA VAL A 65 13.17 -12.80 2.72
C VAL A 65 11.66 -12.94 2.49
N ARG A 66 10.92 -13.50 3.45
CA ARG A 66 9.46 -13.62 3.38
C ARG A 66 8.75 -12.26 3.34
N ILE A 67 9.22 -11.31 4.15
CA ILE A 67 8.68 -9.95 4.15
C ILE A 67 8.99 -9.26 2.82
N HIS A 68 10.21 -9.42 2.32
CA HIS A 68 10.60 -8.90 1.01
C HIS A 68 9.68 -9.40 -0.10
N HIS A 69 9.39 -10.70 -0.15
CA HIS A 69 8.46 -11.26 -1.12
C HIS A 69 7.04 -10.71 -0.99
N PHE A 70 6.59 -10.42 0.21
CA PHE A 70 5.30 -9.75 0.42
C PHE A 70 5.26 -8.38 -0.24
N PHE A 71 6.26 -7.54 0.03
CA PHE A 71 6.34 -6.21 -0.57
C PHE A 71 6.51 -6.26 -2.09
N GLU A 72 7.32 -7.19 -2.60
CA GLU A 72 7.50 -7.39 -4.05
C GLU A 72 6.17 -7.71 -4.75
N ARG A 73 5.33 -8.53 -4.16
CA ARG A 73 4.00 -8.83 -4.70
C ARG A 73 3.06 -7.64 -4.68
N TRP A 74 3.10 -6.88 -3.60
CA TRP A 74 2.28 -5.66 -3.50
C TRP A 74 2.73 -4.62 -4.53
N ILE A 75 4.02 -4.36 -4.61
CA ILE A 75 4.60 -3.46 -5.61
C ILE A 75 4.25 -3.94 -7.03
N GLY A 76 4.37 -5.24 -7.31
CA GLY A 76 4.02 -5.80 -8.61
C GLY A 76 2.55 -5.61 -8.99
N ALA A 77 1.64 -5.75 -8.04
CA ALA A 77 0.21 -5.51 -8.27
C ALA A 77 -0.08 -4.03 -8.60
N VAL A 78 0.58 -3.11 -7.89
CA VAL A 78 0.47 -1.67 -8.17
C VAL A 78 1.09 -1.33 -9.53
N GLU A 79 2.28 -1.85 -9.83
CA GLU A 79 2.95 -1.66 -11.12
C GLU A 79 2.06 -2.10 -12.29
N ALA A 80 1.51 -3.32 -12.24
CA ALA A 80 0.62 -3.83 -13.26
C ALA A 80 -0.63 -2.93 -13.44
N THR A 81 -1.15 -2.40 -12.35
CA THR A 81 -2.30 -1.50 -12.39
C THR A 81 -1.94 -0.14 -13.01
N LEU A 82 -0.77 0.40 -12.70
CA LEU A 82 -0.27 1.63 -13.34
C LEU A 82 -0.04 1.42 -14.84
N ASP A 83 0.48 0.26 -15.26
CA ASP A 83 0.62 -0.09 -16.68
C ASP A 83 -0.74 -0.11 -17.39
N GLU A 84 -1.77 -0.67 -16.75
CA GLU A 84 -3.13 -0.64 -17.29
C GLU A 84 -3.68 0.78 -17.41
N MET A 85 -3.40 1.64 -16.42
CA MET A 85 -3.81 3.05 -16.46
C MET A 85 -3.18 3.78 -17.64
N ILE A 86 -1.90 3.52 -17.95
CA ILE A 86 -1.23 4.06 -19.13
C ILE A 86 -1.93 3.58 -20.42
N LYS A 87 -2.23 2.29 -20.52
CA LYS A 87 -2.94 1.72 -21.68
C LYS A 87 -4.31 2.34 -21.89
N HIS A 88 -4.99 2.72 -20.81
CA HIS A 88 -6.30 3.37 -20.86
C HIS A 88 -6.22 4.90 -21.01
N GLY A 89 -5.02 5.47 -21.15
CA GLY A 89 -4.83 6.92 -21.28
C GLY A 89 -5.06 7.70 -19.98
N GLN A 90 -5.04 7.02 -18.83
CA GLN A 90 -5.28 7.64 -17.52
C GLN A 90 -4.01 8.20 -16.87
N LEU A 91 -2.85 7.76 -17.32
CA LEU A 91 -1.53 8.24 -16.89
C LEU A 91 -0.64 8.51 -18.10
N ASP A 92 0.31 9.42 -17.92
CA ASP A 92 1.34 9.73 -18.90
C ASP A 92 2.22 8.50 -19.16
N SER A 93 2.42 8.17 -20.43
CA SER A 93 3.20 7.02 -20.88
C SER A 93 4.69 7.11 -20.56
N THR A 94 5.19 8.28 -20.16
CA THR A 94 6.60 8.49 -19.77
C THR A 94 6.88 8.07 -18.32
N ILE A 95 5.85 7.76 -17.53
CA ILE A 95 6.00 7.34 -16.15
C ILE A 95 6.66 5.95 -16.09
N ASP A 96 7.73 5.83 -15.28
CA ASP A 96 8.32 4.54 -14.92
C ASP A 96 7.42 3.88 -13.87
N THR A 97 6.61 2.93 -14.29
CA THR A 97 5.60 2.31 -13.44
C THR A 97 6.19 1.50 -12.29
N LYS A 98 7.34 0.87 -12.49
CA LYS A 98 8.02 0.11 -11.44
C LYS A 98 8.52 1.02 -10.33
N LYS A 99 9.24 2.09 -10.68
CA LYS A 99 9.71 3.07 -9.71
C LYS A 99 8.55 3.77 -9.00
N SER A 100 7.50 4.07 -9.74
CA SER A 100 6.31 4.72 -9.19
C SER A 100 5.56 3.80 -8.22
N ALA A 101 5.47 2.51 -8.52
CA ALA A 101 4.88 1.53 -7.60
C ALA A 101 5.69 1.40 -6.32
N GLN A 102 7.01 1.32 -6.42
CA GLN A 102 7.90 1.30 -5.25
C GLN A 102 7.73 2.57 -4.41
N ALA A 103 7.68 3.72 -5.04
CA ALA A 103 7.48 5.00 -4.35
C ALA A 103 6.12 5.07 -3.65
N MET A 104 5.06 4.61 -4.31
CA MET A 104 3.71 4.60 -3.72
C MET A 104 3.67 3.76 -2.45
N ILE A 105 4.21 2.55 -2.47
CA ILE A 105 4.25 1.67 -1.29
C ILE A 105 5.11 2.29 -0.18
N ALA A 106 6.26 2.88 -0.53
CA ALA A 106 7.12 3.58 0.44
C ALA A 106 6.40 4.77 1.08
N MET A 107 5.63 5.54 0.30
CA MET A 107 4.82 6.65 0.83
C MET A 107 3.72 6.16 1.78
N ILE A 108 3.03 5.08 1.43
CA ILE A 108 1.99 4.48 2.29
C ILE A 108 2.61 4.03 3.61
N GLU A 109 3.67 3.25 3.55
CA GLU A 109 4.35 2.72 4.76
C GLU A 109 4.95 3.84 5.60
N GLY A 110 5.54 4.87 4.97
CA GLY A 110 6.03 6.05 5.66
C GLY A 110 4.91 6.85 6.34
N GLY A 111 3.77 7.01 5.67
CA GLY A 111 2.57 7.63 6.24
C GLY A 111 2.03 6.86 7.44
N ILE A 112 2.02 5.54 7.36
CA ILE A 112 1.61 4.67 8.47
C ILE A 112 2.58 4.78 9.64
N LEU A 113 3.89 4.84 9.38
CA LEU A 113 4.91 5.04 10.41
C LEU A 113 4.71 6.37 11.14
N LEU A 114 4.54 7.47 10.40
CA LEU A 114 4.30 8.79 10.98
C LEU A 114 2.99 8.84 11.76
N MET A 115 1.93 8.22 11.24
CA MET A 115 0.67 8.06 11.94
C MET A 115 0.85 7.35 13.28
N LYS A 116 1.61 6.27 13.29
CA LYS A 116 1.91 5.50 14.50
C LYS A 116 2.65 6.35 15.54
N THR A 117 3.67 7.10 15.12
CA THR A 117 4.46 7.93 16.04
C THR A 117 3.65 9.08 16.64
N GLN A 118 2.74 9.67 15.87
CA GLN A 118 1.91 10.80 16.29
C GLN A 118 0.53 10.39 16.81
N GLN A 119 0.16 9.11 16.65
CA GLN A 119 -1.17 8.62 16.99
C GLN A 119 -2.30 9.43 16.35
N SER A 120 -2.09 9.82 15.07
CA SER A 120 -3.01 10.64 14.30
C SER A 120 -3.18 10.13 12.88
N ILE A 121 -4.41 9.86 12.48
CA ILE A 121 -4.76 9.42 11.12
C ILE A 121 -4.43 10.49 10.06
N HIS A 122 -4.31 11.75 10.45
CA HIS A 122 -4.06 12.85 9.51
C HIS A 122 -2.77 12.66 8.70
N PHE A 123 -1.73 12.07 9.28
CA PHE A 123 -0.48 11.82 8.56
C PHE A 123 -0.70 10.86 7.39
N LEU A 124 -1.46 9.80 7.61
CA LEU A 124 -1.79 8.86 6.54
C LEU A 124 -2.76 9.46 5.52
N SER A 125 -3.76 10.19 5.97
CA SER A 125 -4.71 10.90 5.10
C SER A 125 -4.00 11.85 4.15
N ASN A 126 -3.07 12.64 4.66
CA ASN A 126 -2.29 13.58 3.85
C ASN A 126 -1.45 12.86 2.77
N ILE A 127 -0.82 11.75 3.13
CA ILE A 127 -0.04 10.96 2.17
C ILE A 127 -0.95 10.37 1.09
N ILE A 128 -2.09 9.86 1.46
CA ILE A 128 -3.07 9.31 0.51
C ILE A 128 -3.53 10.40 -0.47
N ASP A 129 -3.80 11.61 0.02
CA ASP A 129 -4.19 12.75 -0.82
C ASP A 129 -3.09 13.11 -1.84
N VAL A 130 -1.84 13.11 -1.40
CA VAL A 130 -0.68 13.35 -2.29
C VAL A 130 -0.58 12.26 -3.36
N ILE A 131 -0.74 10.99 -2.97
CA ILE A 131 -0.72 9.86 -3.90
C ILE A 131 -1.83 10.02 -4.95
N ARG A 132 -3.07 10.30 -4.52
CA ARG A 132 -4.19 10.50 -5.44
C ARG A 132 -3.90 11.58 -6.47
N LYS A 133 -3.38 12.70 -6.02
CA LYS A 133 -3.04 13.82 -6.90
C LYS A 133 -1.92 13.46 -7.87
N GLN A 134 -0.88 12.81 -7.38
CA GLN A 134 0.30 12.45 -8.18
C GLN A 134 -0.03 11.43 -9.28
N PHE A 135 -0.93 10.49 -9.00
CA PHE A 135 -1.29 9.42 -9.92
C PHE A 135 -2.65 9.60 -10.60
N ASN A 136 -3.17 10.81 -10.56
CA ASN A 136 -4.44 11.17 -11.23
C ASN A 136 -5.62 10.30 -10.77
N LEU A 137 -5.65 9.99 -9.48
CA LEU A 137 -6.70 9.23 -8.84
C LEU A 137 -7.64 10.20 -8.11
N SER A 138 -8.81 10.36 -8.60
CA SER A 138 -9.79 11.25 -7.98
C SER A 138 -10.94 10.50 -7.31
#